data_8524844dc481b29e515a13fbad1726c8
#
_entry.id   8524844dc481b29e515a13fbad1726c8
#
_cell.length_a   1.000
_cell.length_b   1.000
_cell.length_c   1.000
_cell.angle_alpha   90.00
_cell.angle_beta   90.00
_cell.angle_gamma   90.00
#
_symmetry.space_group_name_H-M   'P 1'
#
loop_
_entity.id
_entity.type
_entity.pdbx_description
1 polymer ?
#
loop_
_entity_poly.entity_id
_entity_poly.type
_entity_poly.pdbx_seq_one_letter_code
_entity_poly.pdbx_strand_id
1 'polypeptide(L)'
;MCALFGWLDYKGIIPHKILKKLTQALANAAEERGTDAAGISYIKDGKVMVYKRPRAAHLIRFNAPDDTKAIMGHTRMATQGDKKHNYNNHPFSCVAGDTAFAFAHNGVLWNDKDLRKKGLVPESHIETDSYVACQLI
;
A
#
# COMPACT_ATOMS: atom_id res chain seq x y z
N MET A 1 -2.94 5.26 -14.10
CA MET A 1 -3.59 5.60 -12.81
C MET A 1 -3.58 4.38 -11.91
N CYS A 2 -3.37 4.54 -10.62
CA CYS A 2 -3.38 3.45 -9.63
C CYS A 2 -4.81 3.04 -9.23
N ALA A 3 -4.95 1.98 -8.44
CA ALA A 3 -6.19 1.64 -7.75
C ALA A 3 -5.95 1.30 -6.29
N LEU A 4 -6.94 1.60 -5.46
CA LEU A 4 -7.05 1.15 -4.08
C LEU A 4 -8.09 0.04 -4.00
N PHE A 5 -7.84 -0.96 -3.17
CA PHE A 5 -8.79 -2.02 -2.88
C PHE A 5 -8.65 -2.46 -1.42
N GLY A 6 -9.64 -3.17 -0.92
CA GLY A 6 -9.58 -3.69 0.44
C GLY A 6 -10.92 -4.23 0.91
N TRP A 7 -10.89 -4.74 2.13
CA TRP A 7 -12.08 -5.21 2.83
C TRP A 7 -11.90 -5.06 4.33
N LEU A 8 -13.01 -5.01 5.04
CA LEU A 8 -13.08 -4.99 6.49
C LEU A 8 -14.13 -6.01 6.96
N ASP A 9 -13.70 -7.06 7.65
CA ASP A 9 -14.58 -7.98 8.38
C ASP A 9 -14.71 -7.52 9.83
N TYR A 10 -15.60 -6.55 10.04
CA TYR A 10 -15.80 -5.91 11.34
C TYR A 10 -16.16 -6.91 12.46
N LYS A 11 -16.97 -7.91 12.13
CA LYS A 11 -17.42 -8.94 13.09
C LYS A 11 -16.43 -10.11 13.21
N GLY A 12 -15.50 -10.26 12.26
CA GLY A 12 -14.54 -11.37 12.24
C GLY A 12 -15.23 -12.73 12.03
N ILE A 13 -16.31 -12.80 11.25
CA ILE A 13 -17.12 -14.01 11.06
C ILE A 13 -16.97 -14.63 9.68
N ILE A 14 -16.33 -13.95 8.74
CA ILE A 14 -16.16 -14.47 7.38
C ILE A 14 -15.00 -15.48 7.38
N PRO A 15 -15.20 -16.70 6.86
CA PRO A 15 -14.15 -17.70 6.79
C PRO A 15 -12.91 -17.16 6.05
N HIS A 16 -11.73 -17.35 6.63
CA HIS A 16 -10.46 -16.85 6.07
C HIS A 16 -10.24 -17.28 4.61
N LYS A 17 -10.61 -18.51 4.26
CA LYS A 17 -10.52 -19.00 2.88
C LYS A 17 -11.30 -18.13 1.88
N ILE A 18 -12.44 -17.57 2.30
CA ILE A 18 -13.26 -16.65 1.49
C ILE A 18 -12.55 -15.30 1.37
N LEU A 19 -12.08 -14.76 2.50
CA LEU A 19 -11.35 -13.48 2.53
C LEU A 19 -10.07 -13.51 1.70
N LYS A 20 -9.34 -14.63 1.72
CA LYS A 20 -8.15 -14.83 0.90
C LYS A 20 -8.48 -14.83 -0.61
N LYS A 21 -9.56 -15.50 -1.01
CA LYS A 21 -10.04 -15.47 -2.41
C LYS A 21 -10.49 -14.06 -2.81
N LEU A 22 -11.22 -13.39 -1.91
CA LEU A 22 -11.68 -12.02 -2.13
C LEU A 22 -10.49 -11.06 -2.31
N THR A 23 -9.46 -11.16 -1.47
CA THR A 23 -8.24 -10.34 -1.60
C THR A 23 -7.61 -10.49 -2.97
N GLN A 24 -7.44 -11.72 -3.45
CA GLN A 24 -6.86 -11.98 -4.77
C GLN A 24 -7.76 -11.46 -5.89
N ALA A 25 -9.07 -11.65 -5.80
CA ALA A 25 -10.03 -11.18 -6.80
C ALA A 25 -10.03 -9.65 -6.88
N LEU A 26 -10.04 -8.96 -5.74
CA LEU A 26 -9.97 -7.49 -5.69
C LEU A 26 -8.65 -6.96 -6.24
N ALA A 27 -7.52 -7.60 -5.90
CA ALA A 27 -6.22 -7.22 -6.42
C ALA A 27 -6.14 -7.39 -7.95
N ASN A 28 -6.66 -8.49 -8.48
CA ASN A 28 -6.69 -8.76 -9.93
C ASN A 28 -7.60 -7.75 -10.66
N ALA A 29 -8.77 -7.42 -10.10
CA ALA A 29 -9.65 -6.40 -10.67
C ALA A 29 -9.01 -5.00 -10.63
N ALA A 30 -8.33 -4.65 -9.54
CA ALA A 30 -7.61 -3.39 -9.40
C ALA A 30 -6.44 -3.25 -10.39
N GLU A 31 -5.89 -4.36 -10.87
CA GLU A 31 -4.78 -4.40 -11.83
C GLU A 31 -5.09 -3.69 -13.15
N GLU A 32 -6.35 -3.61 -13.57
CA GLU A 32 -6.77 -2.86 -14.77
C GLU A 32 -6.26 -1.40 -14.75
N ARG A 33 -5.99 -0.86 -13.57
CA ARG A 33 -5.51 0.50 -13.38
C ARG A 33 -4.00 0.60 -13.11
N GLY A 34 -3.30 -0.51 -12.93
CA GLY A 34 -1.87 -0.48 -12.68
C GLY A 34 -1.25 -1.86 -12.57
N THR A 35 -0.30 -2.14 -13.46
CA THR A 35 0.40 -3.43 -13.59
C THR A 35 1.85 -3.39 -13.11
N ASP A 36 2.34 -2.22 -12.69
CA ASP A 36 3.77 -2.02 -12.38
C ASP A 36 4.17 -2.63 -11.04
N ALA A 37 3.29 -2.54 -10.06
CA ALA A 37 3.47 -3.12 -8.73
C ALA A 37 2.12 -3.32 -8.04
N ALA A 38 2.09 -4.24 -7.09
CA ALA A 38 0.93 -4.41 -6.21
C ALA A 38 1.37 -4.77 -4.79
N GLY A 39 0.53 -4.41 -3.81
CA GLY A 39 0.80 -4.68 -2.41
C GLY A 39 -0.46 -4.59 -1.56
N ILE A 40 -0.35 -5.17 -0.37
CA ILE A 40 -1.36 -5.11 0.69
C ILE A 40 -0.74 -4.72 2.01
N SER A 41 -1.54 -4.17 2.89
CA SER A 41 -1.23 -4.00 4.31
C SER A 41 -2.32 -4.62 5.18
N TYR A 42 -1.92 -5.11 6.33
CA TYR A 42 -2.78 -5.73 7.34
C TYR A 42 -2.14 -5.59 8.72
N ILE A 43 -2.88 -5.92 9.78
CA ILE A 43 -2.36 -5.95 11.15
C ILE A 43 -2.12 -7.40 11.54
N LYS A 44 -0.93 -7.66 12.12
CA LYS A 44 -0.57 -8.94 12.73
C LYS A 44 0.10 -8.67 14.08
N ASP A 45 -0.38 -9.32 15.13
CA ASP A 45 0.17 -9.18 16.50
C ASP A 45 0.30 -7.70 16.93
N GLY A 46 -0.71 -6.87 16.61
CA GLY A 46 -0.72 -5.44 16.90
C GLY A 46 0.22 -4.58 16.04
N LYS A 47 0.89 -5.17 15.07
CA LYS A 47 1.84 -4.48 14.18
C LYS A 47 1.30 -4.31 12.77
N VAL A 48 1.58 -3.16 12.16
CA VAL A 48 1.29 -2.91 10.74
C VAL A 48 2.27 -3.69 9.89
N MET A 49 1.75 -4.55 9.05
CA MET A 49 2.51 -5.35 8.09
C MET A 49 2.24 -4.86 6.68
N VAL A 50 3.28 -4.82 5.87
CA VAL A 50 3.20 -4.47 4.44
C VAL A 50 3.86 -5.56 3.61
N TYR A 51 3.11 -6.08 2.65
CA TYR A 51 3.63 -7.01 1.65
C TYR A 51 3.39 -6.44 0.27
N LYS A 52 4.45 -6.19 -0.48
CA LYS A 52 4.38 -5.60 -1.83
C LYS A 52 5.47 -6.15 -2.74
N ARG A 53 5.21 -6.15 -4.05
CA ARG A 53 6.15 -6.61 -5.08
C ARG A 53 6.08 -5.72 -6.31
N PRO A 54 7.21 -5.50 -7.02
CA PRO A 54 7.27 -4.73 -8.26
C PRO A 54 6.84 -5.59 -9.46
N ARG A 55 5.59 -6.03 -9.44
CA ARG A 55 4.95 -6.82 -10.51
C ARG A 55 3.44 -6.74 -10.43
N ALA A 56 2.77 -7.13 -11.52
CA ALA A 56 1.32 -7.18 -11.62
C ALA A 56 0.67 -8.07 -10.55
N ALA A 57 -0.53 -7.73 -10.13
CA ALA A 57 -1.21 -8.38 -9.00
C ALA A 57 -1.50 -9.87 -9.24
N HIS A 58 -1.85 -10.27 -10.47
CA HIS A 58 -2.10 -11.68 -10.82
C HIS A 58 -0.86 -12.57 -10.68
N LEU A 59 0.35 -11.97 -10.69
CA LEU A 59 1.62 -12.66 -10.50
C LEU A 59 2.05 -12.74 -9.02
N ILE A 60 1.23 -12.19 -8.12
CA ILE A 60 1.48 -12.16 -6.68
C ILE A 60 0.43 -13.02 -5.99
N ARG A 61 0.86 -13.88 -5.08
CA ARG A 61 -0.06 -14.56 -4.16
C ARG A 61 -0.13 -13.76 -2.86
N PHE A 62 -1.26 -13.10 -2.64
CA PHE A 62 -1.51 -12.40 -1.39
C PHE A 62 -1.97 -13.38 -0.30
N ASN A 63 -1.27 -13.38 0.81
CA ASN A 63 -1.51 -14.32 1.92
C ASN A 63 -1.38 -13.58 3.26
N ALA A 64 -2.50 -12.99 3.71
CA ALA A 64 -2.60 -12.46 5.06
C ALA A 64 -2.88 -13.58 6.08
N PRO A 65 -2.52 -13.41 7.37
CA PRO A 65 -2.85 -14.36 8.43
C PRO A 65 -4.35 -14.61 8.59
N ASP A 66 -4.70 -15.78 9.17
CA ASP A 66 -6.08 -16.23 9.31
C ASP A 66 -6.94 -15.36 10.24
N ASP A 67 -6.32 -14.63 11.16
CA ASP A 67 -6.95 -13.70 12.10
C ASP A 67 -7.06 -12.26 11.57
N THR A 68 -6.65 -12.02 10.31
CA THR A 68 -6.74 -10.70 9.67
C THR A 68 -8.18 -10.26 9.53
N LYS A 69 -8.50 -9.06 10.04
CA LYS A 69 -9.85 -8.47 9.99
C LYS A 69 -10.01 -7.36 8.96
N ALA A 70 -8.91 -6.86 8.43
CA ALA A 70 -8.91 -5.81 7.42
C ALA A 70 -7.69 -5.90 6.52
N ILE A 71 -7.86 -5.55 5.27
CA ILE A 71 -6.77 -5.36 4.30
C ILE A 71 -6.99 -4.04 3.58
N MET A 72 -5.92 -3.29 3.40
CA MET A 72 -5.83 -2.20 2.43
C MET A 72 -4.81 -2.60 1.37
N GLY A 73 -5.16 -2.49 0.11
CA GLY A 73 -4.31 -2.85 -1.02
C GLY A 73 -4.21 -1.74 -2.05
N HIS A 74 -3.18 -1.84 -2.88
CA HIS A 74 -2.88 -0.89 -3.93
C HIS A 74 -2.28 -1.60 -5.15
N THR A 75 -2.72 -1.20 -6.35
CA THR A 75 -2.05 -1.51 -7.61
C THR A 75 -1.50 -0.23 -8.21
N ARG A 76 -0.25 -0.26 -8.66
CA ARG A 76 0.49 0.91 -9.08
C ARG A 76 0.65 0.97 -10.59
N MET A 77 0.38 2.16 -11.15
CA MET A 77 0.94 2.62 -12.40
C MET A 77 1.90 3.75 -12.05
N ALA A 78 3.19 3.53 -12.21
CA ALA A 78 4.22 4.45 -11.74
C ALA A 78 4.21 5.74 -12.56
N THR A 79 4.08 6.87 -11.85
CA THR A 79 4.23 8.22 -12.40
C THR A 79 5.50 8.89 -11.90
N GLN A 80 5.94 8.55 -10.69
CA GLN A 80 7.13 9.08 -10.04
C GLN A 80 7.80 7.99 -9.19
N GLY A 81 9.13 7.94 -9.20
CA GLY A 81 9.93 6.90 -8.57
C GLY A 81 10.00 5.60 -9.37
N ASP A 82 11.20 5.02 -9.49
CA ASP A 82 11.39 3.77 -10.26
C ASP A 82 10.60 2.63 -9.62
N LYS A 83 9.70 2.03 -10.42
CA LYS A 83 8.85 0.89 -10.00
C LYS A 83 9.64 -0.36 -9.64
N LYS A 84 10.84 -0.53 -10.17
CA LYS A 84 11.73 -1.66 -9.88
C LYS A 84 12.20 -1.66 -8.43
N HIS A 85 12.34 -0.48 -7.85
CA HIS A 85 12.68 -0.33 -6.45
C HIS A 85 11.43 -0.50 -5.60
N ASN A 86 11.32 -1.65 -4.94
CA ASN A 86 10.12 -2.02 -4.19
C ASN A 86 9.78 -1.04 -3.05
N TYR A 87 10.75 -0.30 -2.54
CA TYR A 87 10.52 0.74 -1.54
C TYR A 87 9.68 1.92 -2.08
N ASN A 88 9.69 2.18 -3.40
CA ASN A 88 8.86 3.18 -4.06
C ASN A 88 7.40 2.76 -4.26
N ASN A 89 7.07 1.49 -4.02
CA ASN A 89 5.74 0.96 -4.26
C ASN A 89 4.87 1.03 -2.99
N HIS A 90 3.55 1.12 -3.20
CA HIS A 90 2.55 1.15 -2.12
C HIS A 90 2.17 -0.27 -1.64
N PRO A 91 1.64 -0.40 -0.42
CA PRO A 91 1.51 0.61 0.63
C PRO A 91 2.85 0.95 1.28
N PHE A 92 2.88 2.09 2.01
CA PHE A 92 3.97 2.46 2.90
C PHE A 92 3.59 2.17 4.35
N SER A 93 4.58 1.82 5.18
CA SER A 93 4.43 1.76 6.63
C SER A 93 5.03 3.03 7.23
N CYS A 94 4.27 3.73 8.03
CA CYS A 94 4.61 5.01 8.63
C CYS A 94 4.25 5.04 10.11
N VAL A 95 4.74 6.04 10.82
CA VAL A 95 4.48 6.24 12.25
C VAL A 95 4.12 7.72 12.46
N ALA A 96 3.03 7.97 13.19
CA ALA A 96 2.61 9.28 13.66
C ALA A 96 2.52 9.25 15.19
N GLY A 97 3.41 9.95 15.89
CA GLY A 97 3.56 9.80 17.33
C GLY A 97 3.82 8.34 17.71
N ASP A 98 2.99 7.75 18.55
CA ASP A 98 3.09 6.34 18.97
C ASP A 98 2.27 5.38 18.11
N THR A 99 1.65 5.87 17.03
CA THR A 99 0.75 5.08 16.19
C THR A 99 1.41 4.70 14.87
N ALA A 100 1.59 3.40 14.65
CA ALA A 100 1.98 2.88 13.34
C ALA A 100 0.75 2.77 12.43
N PHE A 101 0.91 3.15 11.16
CA PHE A 101 -0.17 3.05 10.18
C PHE A 101 0.37 2.65 8.80
N ALA A 102 -0.51 2.16 7.94
CA ALA A 102 -0.20 1.95 6.53
C ALA A 102 -0.85 3.05 5.70
N PHE A 103 -0.15 3.49 4.67
CA PHE A 103 -0.60 4.55 3.78
C PHE A 103 -0.52 4.11 2.31
N ALA A 104 -1.59 4.35 1.58
CA ALA A 104 -1.61 4.22 0.12
C ALA A 104 -2.40 5.38 -0.48
N HIS A 105 -1.96 5.85 -1.64
CA HIS A 105 -2.52 7.03 -2.28
C HIS A 105 -2.69 6.78 -3.78
N ASN A 106 -3.86 7.12 -4.30
CA ASN A 106 -4.14 7.17 -5.72
C ASN A 106 -4.34 8.63 -6.13
N GLY A 107 -3.24 9.31 -6.41
CA GLY A 107 -3.21 10.72 -6.77
C GLY A 107 -1.78 11.19 -6.98
N VAL A 108 -1.60 12.51 -7.12
CA VAL A 108 -0.31 13.18 -7.29
C VAL A 108 -0.21 14.34 -6.31
N LEU A 109 0.88 14.39 -5.56
CA LEU A 109 1.25 15.51 -4.70
C LEU A 109 2.19 16.44 -5.48
N TRP A 110 1.66 17.55 -5.98
CA TRP A 110 2.36 18.44 -6.88
C TRP A 110 3.53 19.21 -6.26
N ASN A 111 3.50 19.42 -4.95
CA ASN A 111 4.49 20.18 -4.20
C ASN A 111 5.50 19.33 -3.42
N ASP A 112 5.58 18.04 -3.70
CA ASP A 112 6.47 17.10 -3.00
C ASP A 112 7.94 17.54 -3.04
N LYS A 113 8.41 18.01 -4.20
CA LYS A 113 9.79 18.50 -4.38
C LYS A 113 10.08 19.74 -3.55
N ASP A 114 9.11 20.66 -3.47
CA ASP A 114 9.25 21.89 -2.67
C ASP A 114 9.28 21.58 -1.18
N LEU A 115 8.44 20.62 -0.72
CA LEU A 115 8.43 20.16 0.66
C LEU A 115 9.77 19.54 1.06
N ARG A 116 10.34 18.70 0.20
CA ARG A 116 11.68 18.10 0.39
C ARG A 116 12.76 19.18 0.41
N LYS A 117 12.77 20.08 -0.59
CA LYS A 117 13.78 21.16 -0.71
C LYS A 117 13.78 22.09 0.49
N LYS A 118 12.61 22.37 1.07
CA LYS A 118 12.46 23.20 2.28
C LYS A 118 12.77 22.49 3.58
N GLY A 119 13.11 21.19 3.54
CA GLY A 119 13.38 20.39 4.73
C GLY A 119 12.16 20.18 5.64
N LEU A 120 10.94 20.24 5.08
CA LEU A 120 9.70 20.07 5.83
C LEU A 120 9.34 18.60 6.06
N VAL A 121 10.05 17.69 5.43
CA VAL A 121 9.96 16.24 5.63
C VAL A 121 11.36 15.65 5.79
N PRO A 122 11.52 14.56 6.54
CA PRO A 122 12.79 13.87 6.67
C PRO A 122 13.38 13.45 5.32
N GLU A 123 14.69 13.44 5.21
CA GLU A 123 15.37 12.88 4.03
C GLU A 123 15.03 11.41 3.86
N SER A 124 14.82 10.99 2.62
CA SER A 124 14.47 9.61 2.29
C SER A 124 14.95 9.26 0.89
N HIS A 125 15.34 7.99 0.72
CA HIS A 125 15.63 7.40 -0.58
C HIS A 125 14.35 7.01 -1.36
N ILE A 126 13.17 7.11 -0.72
CA ILE A 126 11.88 6.84 -1.37
C ILE A 126 11.50 8.06 -2.21
N GLU A 127 11.41 7.86 -3.52
CA GLU A 127 11.26 8.94 -4.50
C GLU A 127 9.80 9.33 -4.74
N THR A 128 8.84 8.49 -4.33
CA THR A 128 7.41 8.68 -4.58
C THR A 128 6.87 9.89 -3.82
N ASP A 129 6.12 10.74 -4.50
CA ASP A 129 5.41 11.88 -3.94
C ASP A 129 4.48 11.50 -2.78
N SER A 130 3.79 10.39 -2.94
CA SER A 130 2.89 9.84 -1.90
C SER A 130 3.61 9.52 -0.59
N TYR A 131 4.90 9.20 -0.62
CA TYR A 131 5.66 8.98 0.61
C TYR A 131 5.89 10.30 1.37
N VAL A 132 5.99 11.42 0.66
CA VAL A 132 6.03 12.75 1.30
C VAL A 132 4.74 13.00 2.08
N ALA A 133 3.58 12.66 1.52
CA ALA A 133 2.32 12.74 2.25
C ALA A 133 2.32 11.86 3.52
N CYS A 134 2.88 10.65 3.42
CA CYS A 134 3.03 9.74 4.55
C CYS A 134 3.93 10.32 5.67
N GLN A 135 4.94 11.10 5.32
CA GLN A 135 5.86 11.74 6.28
C GLN A 135 5.27 13.00 6.95
N LEU A 136 4.22 13.57 6.37
CA LEU A 136 3.57 14.78 6.90
C LEU A 136 2.46 14.48 7.93
N ILE A 137 2.02 13.24 8.04
CA ILE A 137 1.02 12.76 9.02
C ILE A 137 1.69 12.51 10.37
#